data_1a7ea1a46af62c1ed007bf4af969e43e
#
_entry.id   1a7ea1a46af62c1ed007bf4af969e43e
#
_cell.length_a   1.000
_cell.length_b   1.000
_cell.length_c   1.000
_cell.angle_alpha   90.00
_cell.angle_beta   90.00
_cell.angle_gamma   90.00
#
_symmetry.space_group_name_H-M   'P 1'
#
loop_
_entity.id
_entity.type
_entity.pdbx_description
1 polymer ?
#
loop_
_entity_poly.entity_id
_entity_poly.type
_entity_poly.pdbx_seq_one_letter_code
_entity_poly.pdbx_strand_id
1 'polypeptide(L)'
;MMRGFAFAALLGVALLLSPVAATAANIGDKAAAIKGEGLDGARVDLGAYIGKKVLLLKFGSIYCSTCVSSLEDIARIQKKFKPSDLQIVGVNLDVYGLNRVKRFYRGYSSIIKYPFIIDEKLAASRPFDIQSIPAHIVVDKEGFVRYMSTGASADDLKTLEEVLSRVIRGETGVDKLMKEAPLQVFLPANFSKTYREAVYVVGTSKPGSKLSLTLNGGSQQNITSMRNLFYIRTPLSLGSNYIEVQVVDDLGGKVNQGIVIFREPKIGTGIESPFPVYYFHTEKNEAPCKKCHDLDPPETGAQGFATATQFCLGCHKELTGQKHVHGPIPVGGCAPCHNFSSRPHRYEPMASGQELCFKCHEDKRKELLKTFLHGPMSAGLCVICHNPHSSNERFTLRRYVGDLCVMCHEGMKSVSFRKVIHKPVADGNCTGCHDAHSSLRNDAFLKLPANELCLSCHTSLTPMTHSHPWGIPPKSERPVKLDKDGNLACNSCHLPHASDEPKLQVKGGCDKCHPPDKMLGAPPTPPAGG
;
A
#
# COMPACT_ATOMS: atom_id res chain seq x y z
N MET A 1 16.20 -73.26 22.48
CA MET A 1 16.20 -72.11 23.43
C MET A 1 16.24 -70.83 22.62
N MET A 2 15.08 -70.28 22.32
CA MET A 2 14.98 -68.97 21.61
C MET A 2 14.27 -68.01 22.55
N ARG A 3 14.97 -66.94 22.95
CA ARG A 3 14.43 -65.84 23.77
C ARG A 3 13.86 -64.77 22.85
N GLY A 4 12.54 -64.57 22.90
CA GLY A 4 11.87 -63.47 22.22
C GLY A 4 12.07 -62.14 22.98
N PHE A 5 12.46 -61.09 22.26
CA PHE A 5 12.42 -59.71 22.73
C PHE A 5 11.14 -59.05 22.27
N ALA A 6 10.31 -58.69 23.24
CA ALA A 6 9.13 -57.86 22.98
C ALA A 6 9.54 -56.39 22.95
N PHE A 7 9.34 -55.71 21.81
CA PHE A 7 9.43 -54.26 21.68
C PHE A 7 8.08 -53.64 22.03
N ALA A 8 8.02 -52.93 23.15
CA ALA A 8 6.91 -52.08 23.49
C ALA A 8 7.02 -50.74 22.75
N ALA A 9 6.14 -50.50 21.77
CA ALA A 9 6.01 -49.22 21.10
C ALA A 9 5.19 -48.25 21.97
N LEU A 10 5.82 -47.27 22.57
CA LEU A 10 5.19 -46.13 23.21
C LEU A 10 4.69 -45.17 22.12
N LEU A 11 3.39 -45.18 21.82
CA LEU A 11 2.71 -44.15 21.05
C LEU A 11 2.59 -42.87 21.91
N GLY A 12 3.49 -41.92 21.68
CA GLY A 12 3.36 -40.58 22.19
C GLY A 12 2.27 -39.81 21.41
N VAL A 13 1.10 -39.63 22.02
CA VAL A 13 0.08 -38.72 21.50
C VAL A 13 0.58 -37.29 21.70
N ALA A 14 1.15 -36.68 20.64
CA ALA A 14 1.39 -35.24 20.59
C ALA A 14 0.06 -34.53 20.45
N LEU A 15 -0.48 -33.99 21.57
CA LEU A 15 -1.57 -33.01 21.51
C LEU A 15 -1.04 -31.79 20.73
N LEU A 16 -1.43 -31.67 19.46
CA LEU A 16 -1.34 -30.45 18.70
C LEU A 16 -2.30 -29.44 19.34
N LEU A 17 -1.78 -28.61 20.23
CA LEU A 17 -2.43 -27.39 20.68
C LEU A 17 -2.51 -26.46 19.47
N SER A 18 -3.60 -26.55 18.69
CA SER A 18 -3.94 -25.54 17.71
C SER A 18 -4.06 -24.21 18.47
N PRO A 19 -3.43 -23.11 18.01
CA PRO A 19 -3.66 -21.80 18.60
C PRO A 19 -5.14 -21.48 18.43
N VAL A 20 -5.88 -21.48 19.54
CA VAL A 20 -7.25 -20.95 19.57
C VAL A 20 -7.11 -19.49 19.13
N ALA A 21 -7.68 -19.16 17.98
CA ALA A 21 -7.81 -17.79 17.56
C ALA A 21 -8.56 -17.05 18.69
N ALA A 22 -7.89 -16.14 19.36
CA ALA A 22 -8.48 -15.36 20.43
C ALA A 22 -9.67 -14.58 19.81
N THR A 23 -10.88 -14.95 20.19
CA THR A 23 -12.07 -14.17 19.83
C THR A 23 -11.96 -12.80 20.48
N ALA A 24 -12.37 -11.76 19.75
CA ALA A 24 -12.42 -10.41 20.30
C ALA A 24 -13.31 -10.37 21.54
N ALA A 25 -12.88 -9.63 22.58
CA ALA A 25 -13.64 -9.47 23.80
C ALA A 25 -14.92 -8.67 23.55
N ASN A 26 -16.05 -9.21 23.98
CA ASN A 26 -17.35 -8.56 23.95
C ASN A 26 -17.71 -8.02 25.34
N ILE A 27 -18.80 -7.27 25.41
CA ILE A 27 -19.38 -6.87 26.70
C ILE A 27 -19.76 -8.12 27.48
N GLY A 28 -19.29 -8.20 28.71
CA GLY A 28 -19.45 -9.35 29.60
C GLY A 28 -18.25 -10.31 29.63
N ASP A 29 -17.33 -10.20 28.69
CA ASP A 29 -16.09 -11.00 28.67
C ASP A 29 -15.03 -10.41 29.61
N LYS A 30 -14.08 -11.23 30.05
CA LYS A 30 -12.90 -10.73 30.75
C LYS A 30 -11.98 -9.98 29.79
N ALA A 31 -11.56 -8.79 30.24
CA ALA A 31 -10.59 -8.01 29.51
C ALA A 31 -9.22 -8.71 29.47
N ALA A 32 -8.57 -8.66 28.32
CA ALA A 32 -7.24 -9.23 28.15
C ALA A 32 -6.21 -8.53 29.07
N ALA A 33 -5.26 -9.31 29.59
CA ALA A 33 -4.12 -8.79 30.31
C ALA A 33 -3.14 -8.12 29.34
N ILE A 34 -3.22 -6.79 29.22
CA ILE A 34 -2.42 -6.01 28.27
C ILE A 34 -1.22 -5.42 29.00
N LYS A 35 -0.04 -5.56 28.37
CA LYS A 35 1.21 -4.92 28.79
C LYS A 35 1.82 -4.20 27.60
N GLY A 36 2.33 -3.00 27.83
CA GLY A 36 2.94 -2.22 26.76
C GLY A 36 3.97 -1.23 27.28
N GLU A 37 4.70 -0.60 26.36
CA GLU A 37 5.64 0.46 26.66
C GLU A 37 4.90 1.81 26.74
N GLY A 38 5.20 2.57 27.78
CA GLY A 38 4.67 3.92 27.97
C GLY A 38 5.41 4.98 27.14
N LEU A 39 4.91 6.22 27.20
CA LEU A 39 5.52 7.36 26.51
C LEU A 39 6.94 7.67 26.99
N ASP A 40 7.24 7.36 28.23
CA ASP A 40 8.53 7.55 28.92
C ASP A 40 9.44 6.29 28.87
N GLY A 41 8.96 5.22 28.22
CA GLY A 41 9.61 3.92 28.20
C GLY A 41 9.28 3.02 29.40
N ALA A 42 8.52 3.52 30.38
CA ALA A 42 8.07 2.70 31.52
C ALA A 42 7.07 1.63 31.06
N ARG A 43 7.07 0.49 31.75
CA ARG A 43 6.13 -0.60 31.44
C ARG A 43 4.78 -0.33 32.06
N VAL A 44 3.74 -0.28 31.25
CA VAL A 44 2.34 -0.18 31.68
C VAL A 44 1.72 -1.58 31.64
N ASP A 45 1.15 -2.01 32.77
CA ASP A 45 0.50 -3.33 32.91
C ASP A 45 -0.94 -3.12 33.41
N LEU A 46 -1.94 -3.39 32.57
CA LEU A 46 -3.36 -3.24 32.93
C LEU A 46 -3.77 -4.22 34.04
N GLY A 47 -3.14 -5.41 34.11
CA GLY A 47 -3.38 -6.38 35.15
C GLY A 47 -3.11 -5.84 36.57
N ALA A 48 -2.23 -4.83 36.70
CA ALA A 48 -1.95 -4.19 37.97
C ALA A 48 -3.13 -3.38 38.56
N TYR A 49 -4.10 -3.04 37.72
CA TYR A 49 -5.29 -2.25 38.09
C TYR A 49 -6.54 -3.13 38.28
N ILE A 50 -6.62 -4.27 37.61
CA ILE A 50 -7.73 -5.22 37.74
C ILE A 50 -7.80 -5.73 39.17
N GLY A 51 -8.99 -5.85 39.72
CA GLY A 51 -9.24 -6.17 41.12
C GLY A 51 -9.17 -4.98 42.07
N LYS A 52 -8.81 -3.78 41.60
CA LYS A 52 -8.60 -2.58 42.42
C LYS A 52 -9.41 -1.37 41.98
N LYS A 53 -9.49 -1.15 40.65
CA LYS A 53 -10.09 0.06 40.08
C LYS A 53 -10.90 -0.28 38.83
N VAL A 54 -11.89 0.55 38.53
CA VAL A 54 -12.49 0.58 37.18
C VAL A 54 -11.46 1.14 36.21
N LEU A 55 -11.37 0.53 35.03
CA LEU A 55 -10.46 1.00 33.97
C LEU A 55 -11.26 1.65 32.84
N LEU A 56 -10.75 2.77 32.35
CA LEU A 56 -11.15 3.36 31.07
C LEU A 56 -9.96 3.25 30.11
N LEU A 57 -10.11 2.43 29.06
CA LEU A 57 -9.15 2.36 27.97
C LEU A 57 -9.61 3.31 26.87
N LYS A 58 -8.76 4.29 26.49
CA LYS A 58 -9.02 5.23 25.41
C LYS A 58 -8.07 4.93 24.25
N PHE A 59 -8.59 4.38 23.16
CA PHE A 59 -7.84 4.11 21.94
C PHE A 59 -7.87 5.33 21.01
N GLY A 60 -6.73 5.64 20.40
CA GLY A 60 -6.64 6.78 19.50
C GLY A 60 -5.31 6.89 18.77
N SER A 61 -5.21 7.89 17.90
CA SER A 61 -4.04 8.24 17.10
C SER A 61 -3.81 9.75 17.15
N ILE A 62 -2.56 10.19 17.02
CA ILE A 62 -2.25 11.63 16.89
C ILE A 62 -2.71 12.22 15.57
N TYR A 63 -3.03 11.38 14.58
CA TYR A 63 -3.56 11.80 13.28
C TYR A 63 -5.08 11.90 13.24
N CYS A 64 -5.77 11.42 14.26
CA CYS A 64 -7.21 11.47 14.42
C CYS A 64 -7.62 12.78 15.10
N SER A 65 -8.23 13.70 14.36
CA SER A 65 -8.63 15.03 14.87
C SER A 65 -9.54 14.94 16.10
N THR A 66 -10.56 14.07 16.04
CA THR A 66 -11.50 13.81 17.14
C THR A 66 -10.82 13.16 18.35
N CYS A 67 -9.82 12.30 18.12
CA CYS A 67 -9.04 11.72 19.22
C CYS A 67 -8.24 12.80 19.96
N VAL A 68 -7.69 13.76 19.23
CA VAL A 68 -6.89 14.85 19.78
C VAL A 68 -7.79 15.85 20.51
N SER A 69 -8.88 16.29 19.89
CA SER A 69 -9.80 17.26 20.51
C SER A 69 -10.44 16.73 21.80
N SER A 70 -10.66 15.41 21.92
CA SER A 70 -11.22 14.78 23.12
C SER A 70 -10.23 14.60 24.29
N LEU A 71 -8.94 14.92 24.13
CA LEU A 71 -7.96 14.72 25.21
C LEU A 71 -8.27 15.53 26.46
N GLU A 72 -8.67 16.79 26.28
CA GLU A 72 -9.05 17.68 27.38
C GLU A 72 -10.33 17.21 28.07
N ASP A 73 -11.29 16.73 27.32
CA ASP A 73 -12.56 16.24 27.87
C ASP A 73 -12.34 14.99 28.72
N ILE A 74 -11.52 14.04 28.23
CA ILE A 74 -11.16 12.84 29.00
C ILE A 74 -10.39 13.23 30.29
N ALA A 75 -9.50 14.19 30.20
CA ALA A 75 -8.80 14.70 31.39
C ALA A 75 -9.76 15.39 32.39
N ARG A 76 -10.82 16.04 31.89
CA ARG A 76 -11.88 16.63 32.71
C ARG A 76 -12.73 15.53 33.37
N ILE A 77 -13.09 14.48 32.66
CA ILE A 77 -13.76 13.31 33.22
C ILE A 77 -12.90 12.69 34.35
N GLN A 78 -11.59 12.51 34.12
CA GLN A 78 -10.69 11.96 35.14
C GLN A 78 -10.78 12.72 36.47
N LYS A 79 -10.85 14.04 36.41
CA LYS A 79 -10.90 14.90 37.62
C LYS A 79 -12.19 14.74 38.44
N LYS A 80 -13.28 14.21 37.85
CA LYS A 80 -14.56 14.00 38.55
C LYS A 80 -14.57 12.74 39.41
N PHE A 81 -13.63 11.83 39.23
CA PHE A 81 -13.56 10.57 39.95
C PHE A 81 -12.31 10.49 40.82
N LYS A 82 -12.43 9.79 41.97
CA LYS A 82 -11.28 9.57 42.84
C LYS A 82 -10.23 8.69 42.18
N PRO A 83 -8.95 8.97 42.32
CA PRO A 83 -7.87 8.13 41.78
C PRO A 83 -7.86 6.68 42.32
N SER A 84 -8.54 6.43 43.47
CA SER A 84 -8.76 5.10 44.01
C SER A 84 -9.78 4.28 43.20
N ASP A 85 -10.73 4.92 42.53
CA ASP A 85 -11.90 4.28 41.92
C ASP A 85 -11.72 4.11 40.40
N LEU A 86 -11.07 5.05 39.73
CA LEU A 86 -10.88 5.07 38.28
C LEU A 86 -9.40 5.16 37.90
N GLN A 87 -9.00 4.32 36.96
CA GLN A 87 -7.76 4.45 36.19
C GLN A 87 -8.08 4.64 34.73
N ILE A 88 -7.58 5.71 34.12
CA ILE A 88 -7.60 5.89 32.67
C ILE A 88 -6.25 5.43 32.11
N VAL A 89 -6.26 4.73 30.98
CA VAL A 89 -5.07 4.39 30.22
C VAL A 89 -5.33 4.75 28.74
N GLY A 90 -4.52 5.62 28.21
CA GLY A 90 -4.49 5.90 26.77
C GLY A 90 -3.79 4.78 26.02
N VAL A 91 -4.30 4.38 24.87
CA VAL A 91 -3.66 3.42 23.98
C VAL A 91 -3.48 4.10 22.62
N ASN A 92 -2.23 4.43 22.29
CA ASN A 92 -1.90 5.04 21.01
C ASN A 92 -1.64 3.96 19.97
N LEU A 93 -2.29 4.08 18.83
CA LEU A 93 -2.32 3.08 17.74
C LEU A 93 -1.44 3.48 16.55
N ASP A 94 -0.57 4.47 16.70
CA ASP A 94 0.35 4.87 15.65
C ASP A 94 1.56 3.93 15.61
N VAL A 95 1.66 3.17 14.54
CA VAL A 95 2.74 2.17 14.34
C VAL A 95 4.01 2.76 13.71
N TYR A 96 3.95 4.02 13.27
CA TYR A 96 5.07 4.73 12.66
C TYR A 96 5.27 6.11 13.26
N GLY A 97 6.51 6.56 13.23
CA GLY A 97 6.83 7.91 13.69
C GLY A 97 6.76 8.09 15.20
N LEU A 98 7.13 7.09 15.99
CA LEU A 98 7.05 7.08 17.46
C LEU A 98 7.69 8.29 18.11
N ASN A 99 8.79 8.81 17.58
CA ASN A 99 9.39 10.04 18.07
C ASN A 99 8.45 11.25 17.92
N ARG A 100 7.60 11.27 16.89
CA ARG A 100 6.57 12.29 16.70
C ARG A 100 5.44 12.09 17.71
N VAL A 101 5.01 10.85 17.93
CA VAL A 101 4.00 10.49 18.94
C VAL A 101 4.45 10.90 20.32
N LYS A 102 5.65 10.51 20.74
CA LYS A 102 6.23 10.88 22.04
C LYS A 102 6.35 12.39 22.22
N ARG A 103 6.74 13.12 21.16
CA ARG A 103 6.84 14.59 21.17
C ARG A 103 5.47 15.25 21.28
N PHE A 104 4.49 14.73 20.54
CA PHE A 104 3.11 15.21 20.59
C PHE A 104 2.55 15.13 22.01
N TYR A 105 2.55 13.96 22.63
CA TYR A 105 2.00 13.78 23.97
C TYR A 105 2.79 14.52 25.06
N ARG A 106 4.09 14.76 24.87
CA ARG A 106 4.83 15.67 25.77
C ARG A 106 4.27 17.08 25.78
N GLY A 107 3.79 17.59 24.65
CA GLY A 107 3.09 18.87 24.55
C GLY A 107 1.79 18.93 25.39
N TYR A 108 1.16 17.78 25.63
CA TYR A 108 -0.07 17.66 26.42
C TYR A 108 0.17 17.21 27.88
N SER A 109 1.40 17.14 28.35
CA SER A 109 1.75 16.63 29.68
C SER A 109 1.18 17.48 30.85
N SER A 110 0.82 18.73 30.62
CA SER A 110 0.11 19.57 31.58
C SER A 110 -1.34 19.16 31.80
N ILE A 111 -1.99 18.57 30.78
CA ILE A 111 -3.40 18.20 30.74
C ILE A 111 -3.58 16.71 31.05
N ILE A 112 -2.81 15.86 30.39
CA ILE A 112 -2.90 14.40 30.48
C ILE A 112 -2.07 13.91 31.66
N LYS A 113 -2.74 13.35 32.69
CA LYS A 113 -2.12 12.81 33.91
C LYS A 113 -2.29 11.29 34.05
N TYR A 114 -2.70 10.61 33.01
CA TYR A 114 -2.86 9.15 32.96
C TYR A 114 -1.82 8.51 32.07
N PRO A 115 -1.45 7.24 32.32
CA PRO A 115 -0.46 6.53 31.53
C PRO A 115 -0.95 6.24 30.11
N PHE A 116 -0.01 6.11 29.19
CA PHE A 116 -0.24 5.68 27.82
C PHE A 116 0.50 4.38 27.52
N ILE A 117 -0.08 3.54 26.68
CA ILE A 117 0.57 2.43 25.99
C ILE A 117 0.79 2.86 24.54
N ILE A 118 1.99 2.69 24.03
CA ILE A 118 2.28 2.79 22.60
C ILE A 118 2.10 1.39 22.01
N ASP A 119 1.01 1.19 21.28
CA ASP A 119 0.61 -0.12 20.75
C ASP A 119 1.12 -0.34 19.32
N GLU A 120 2.42 -0.21 19.13
CA GLU A 120 3.11 -0.32 17.83
C GLU A 120 2.83 -1.64 17.10
N LYS A 121 2.56 -2.71 17.85
CA LYS A 121 2.29 -4.06 17.33
C LYS A 121 0.81 -4.43 17.35
N LEU A 122 -0.07 -3.49 17.73
CA LEU A 122 -1.50 -3.72 17.92
C LEU A 122 -1.82 -4.84 18.92
N ALA A 123 -0.91 -5.14 19.84
CA ALA A 123 -1.09 -6.21 20.81
C ALA A 123 -2.15 -5.84 21.87
N ALA A 124 -2.29 -4.56 22.18
CA ALA A 124 -3.28 -4.05 23.12
C ALA A 124 -4.66 -3.85 22.49
N SER A 125 -4.73 -3.54 21.20
CA SER A 125 -5.98 -3.25 20.50
C SER A 125 -6.67 -4.49 19.90
N ARG A 126 -5.90 -5.48 19.43
CA ARG A 126 -6.45 -6.70 18.83
C ARG A 126 -7.47 -7.44 19.69
N PRO A 127 -7.27 -7.60 21.01
CA PRO A 127 -8.23 -8.29 21.87
C PRO A 127 -9.61 -7.63 21.93
N PHE A 128 -9.73 -6.36 21.51
CA PHE A 128 -10.97 -5.58 21.54
C PHE A 128 -11.56 -5.32 20.17
N ASP A 129 -10.95 -5.82 19.09
CA ASP A 129 -11.39 -5.63 17.69
C ASP A 129 -11.78 -4.16 17.39
N ILE A 130 -10.89 -3.21 17.69
CA ILE A 130 -11.15 -1.78 17.54
C ILE A 130 -11.40 -1.42 16.08
N GLN A 131 -12.66 -1.22 15.71
CA GLN A 131 -13.08 -0.96 14.32
C GLN A 131 -12.95 0.51 13.91
N SER A 132 -13.01 1.43 14.87
CA SER A 132 -12.85 2.88 14.61
C SER A 132 -12.32 3.59 15.84
N ILE A 133 -11.78 4.80 15.66
CA ILE A 133 -11.24 5.66 16.74
C ILE A 133 -11.86 7.06 16.67
N PRO A 134 -11.96 7.76 17.84
CA PRO A 134 -11.62 7.26 19.17
C PRO A 134 -12.54 6.13 19.62
N ALA A 135 -11.98 5.18 20.38
CA ALA A 135 -12.76 4.14 21.02
C ALA A 135 -12.53 4.15 22.54
N HIS A 136 -13.59 3.82 23.29
CA HIS A 136 -13.59 3.83 24.74
C HIS A 136 -14.09 2.47 25.25
N ILE A 137 -13.33 1.84 26.14
CA ILE A 137 -13.71 0.57 26.76
C ILE A 137 -13.67 0.76 28.27
N VAL A 138 -14.76 0.42 28.93
CA VAL A 138 -14.85 0.44 30.39
C VAL A 138 -14.80 -0.99 30.92
N VAL A 139 -13.85 -1.25 31.80
CA VAL A 139 -13.65 -2.54 32.49
C VAL A 139 -13.90 -2.33 33.96
N ASP A 140 -14.72 -3.21 34.57
CA ASP A 140 -15.01 -3.13 35.99
C ASP A 140 -13.85 -3.59 36.88
N LYS A 141 -14.03 -3.52 38.21
CA LYS A 141 -13.01 -3.95 39.17
C LYS A 141 -12.70 -5.45 39.07
N GLU A 142 -13.66 -6.26 38.70
CA GLU A 142 -13.55 -7.71 38.54
C GLU A 142 -12.86 -8.11 37.21
N GLY A 143 -12.62 -7.12 36.32
CA GLY A 143 -11.93 -7.30 35.06
C GLY A 143 -12.84 -7.64 33.89
N PHE A 144 -14.15 -7.40 33.99
CA PHE A 144 -15.09 -7.64 32.90
C PHE A 144 -15.34 -6.37 32.09
N VAL A 145 -15.41 -6.49 30.77
CA VAL A 145 -15.81 -5.41 29.88
C VAL A 145 -17.29 -5.10 30.10
N ARG A 146 -17.61 -3.85 30.46
CA ARG A 146 -18.99 -3.40 30.75
C ARG A 146 -19.54 -2.46 29.70
N TYR A 147 -18.66 -1.81 28.97
CA TYR A 147 -19.08 -0.84 27.95
C TYR A 147 -18.02 -0.70 26.87
N MET A 148 -18.46 -0.55 25.64
CA MET A 148 -17.61 -0.25 24.47
C MET A 148 -18.31 0.81 23.63
N SER A 149 -17.61 1.87 23.25
CA SER A 149 -18.15 2.90 22.36
C SER A 149 -17.08 3.44 21.43
N THR A 150 -17.54 4.07 20.35
CA THR A 150 -16.72 4.82 19.40
C THR A 150 -17.23 6.24 19.28
N GLY A 151 -16.34 7.18 18.90
CA GLY A 151 -16.68 8.61 18.85
C GLY A 151 -16.36 9.36 20.14
N ALA A 152 -16.45 10.67 20.09
CA ALA A 152 -16.24 11.57 21.23
C ALA A 152 -17.04 12.88 21.07
N SER A 153 -18.28 12.78 20.60
CA SER A 153 -19.21 13.90 20.66
C SER A 153 -19.52 14.26 22.11
N ALA A 154 -20.09 15.43 22.34
CA ALA A 154 -20.49 15.84 23.68
C ALA A 154 -21.44 14.83 24.34
N ASP A 155 -22.34 14.24 23.56
CA ASP A 155 -23.28 13.22 24.03
C ASP A 155 -22.58 11.89 24.33
N ASP A 156 -21.60 11.47 23.50
CA ASP A 156 -20.81 10.27 23.76
C ASP A 156 -20.04 10.39 25.06
N LEU A 157 -19.40 11.53 25.29
CA LEU A 157 -18.63 11.80 26.51
C LEU A 157 -19.50 11.92 27.75
N LYS A 158 -20.71 12.48 27.62
CA LYS A 158 -21.70 12.50 28.71
C LYS A 158 -22.18 11.10 29.07
N THR A 159 -22.46 10.26 28.05
CA THR A 159 -22.84 8.87 28.26
C THR A 159 -21.69 8.08 28.90
N LEU A 160 -20.46 8.29 28.44
CA LEU A 160 -19.26 7.65 29.03
C LEU A 160 -19.10 8.02 30.52
N GLU A 161 -19.33 9.28 30.89
CA GLU A 161 -19.27 9.73 32.29
C GLU A 161 -20.35 9.06 33.14
N GLU A 162 -21.58 8.93 32.64
CA GLU A 162 -22.66 8.20 33.30
C GLU A 162 -22.32 6.72 33.48
N VAL A 163 -21.81 6.07 32.44
CA VAL A 163 -21.34 4.67 32.49
C VAL A 163 -20.28 4.49 33.58
N LEU A 164 -19.25 5.33 33.59
CA LEU A 164 -18.19 5.27 34.60
C LEU A 164 -18.76 5.41 36.01
N SER A 165 -19.70 6.33 36.21
CA SER A 165 -20.34 6.55 37.51
C SER A 165 -21.09 5.31 38.00
N ARG A 166 -21.83 4.64 37.08
CA ARG A 166 -22.60 3.41 37.40
C ARG A 166 -21.69 2.21 37.64
N VAL A 167 -20.69 1.99 36.80
CA VAL A 167 -19.74 0.87 36.95
C VAL A 167 -18.92 1.00 38.25
N ILE A 168 -18.53 2.21 38.65
CA ILE A 168 -17.85 2.45 39.90
C ILE A 168 -18.75 2.08 41.11
N ARG A 169 -20.07 2.25 40.99
CA ARG A 169 -21.03 1.80 42.02
C ARG A 169 -21.34 0.30 41.98
N GLY A 170 -20.77 -0.45 41.00
CA GLY A 170 -20.95 -1.89 40.86
C GLY A 170 -22.14 -2.28 39.97
N GLU A 171 -22.71 -1.35 39.21
CA GLU A 171 -23.78 -1.67 38.25
C GLU A 171 -23.22 -2.38 37.01
N THR A 172 -23.91 -3.45 36.54
CA THR A 172 -23.43 -4.27 35.42
C THR A 172 -24.24 -4.11 34.12
N GLY A 173 -25.46 -3.63 34.15
CA GLY A 173 -26.35 -3.48 32.99
C GLY A 173 -26.20 -2.15 32.26
N VAL A 174 -25.02 -1.59 32.19
CA VAL A 174 -24.77 -0.27 31.59
C VAL A 174 -24.68 -0.28 30.06
N ASP A 175 -24.57 -1.42 29.44
CA ASP A 175 -24.64 -1.62 27.98
C ASP A 175 -25.95 -1.08 27.39
N LYS A 176 -27.04 -1.07 28.14
CA LYS A 176 -28.33 -0.47 27.76
C LYS A 176 -28.27 1.04 27.52
N LEU A 177 -27.22 1.71 27.98
CA LEU A 177 -26.97 3.12 27.70
C LEU A 177 -26.33 3.34 26.31
N MET A 178 -25.90 2.28 25.64
CA MET A 178 -25.40 2.37 24.28
C MET A 178 -26.52 2.82 23.34
N LYS A 179 -26.32 3.95 22.72
CA LYS A 179 -27.19 4.44 21.66
C LYS A 179 -26.75 3.82 20.34
N GLU A 180 -27.73 3.58 19.46
CA GLU A 180 -27.41 3.20 18.08
C GLU A 180 -26.53 4.31 17.46
N ALA A 181 -25.35 3.95 16.99
CA ALA A 181 -24.43 4.92 16.43
C ALA A 181 -25.03 5.57 15.18
N PRO A 182 -25.13 6.92 15.12
CA PRO A 182 -25.70 7.62 13.98
C PRO A 182 -24.85 7.47 12.70
N LEU A 183 -23.63 6.99 12.84
CA LEU A 183 -22.65 6.71 11.79
C LEU A 183 -21.94 5.42 12.14
N GLN A 184 -21.85 4.50 11.18
CA GLN A 184 -21.06 3.28 11.29
C GLN A 184 -20.31 3.05 9.99
N VAL A 185 -18.97 3.01 10.05
CA VAL A 185 -18.09 2.66 8.93
C VAL A 185 -17.69 1.20 9.08
N PHE A 186 -17.98 0.39 8.07
CA PHE A 186 -17.68 -1.05 8.07
C PHE A 186 -16.38 -1.37 7.34
N LEU A 187 -16.10 -0.65 6.24
CA LEU A 187 -14.98 -0.91 5.35
C LEU A 187 -14.23 0.38 5.01
N PRO A 188 -12.91 0.28 4.83
CA PRO A 188 -12.06 -0.88 5.08
C PRO A 188 -11.98 -1.20 6.57
N ALA A 189 -11.55 -2.42 6.91
CA ALA A 189 -11.25 -2.75 8.30
C ALA A 189 -10.19 -1.81 8.85
N ASN A 190 -10.42 -1.26 10.03
CA ASN A 190 -9.47 -0.36 10.68
C ASN A 190 -8.16 -1.11 11.00
N PHE A 191 -7.02 -0.42 10.93
CA PHE A 191 -5.69 -1.00 11.12
C PHE A 191 -5.40 -2.19 10.20
N SER A 192 -5.81 -2.08 8.94
CA SER A 192 -5.47 -3.02 7.88
C SER A 192 -4.48 -2.42 6.89
N LYS A 193 -3.85 -3.28 6.07
CA LYS A 193 -2.97 -2.85 4.99
C LYS A 193 -3.46 -3.31 3.63
N THR A 194 -3.09 -2.57 2.61
CA THR A 194 -3.43 -2.89 1.22
C THR A 194 -2.30 -2.49 0.28
N TYR A 195 -2.21 -3.19 -0.86
CA TYR A 195 -1.35 -2.80 -1.99
C TYR A 195 -2.11 -1.99 -3.04
N ARG A 196 -3.41 -1.77 -2.83
CA ARG A 196 -4.28 -1.06 -3.79
C ARG A 196 -4.10 0.44 -3.69
N GLU A 197 -4.24 1.13 -4.81
CA GLU A 197 -4.14 2.60 -4.89
C GLU A 197 -5.39 3.33 -4.38
N ALA A 198 -6.46 2.59 -4.17
CA ALA A 198 -7.69 3.10 -3.58
C ALA A 198 -8.47 1.97 -2.89
N VAL A 199 -9.33 2.34 -1.95
CA VAL A 199 -10.28 1.46 -1.28
C VAL A 199 -11.68 2.04 -1.34
N TYR A 200 -12.70 1.19 -1.17
CA TYR A 200 -14.06 1.65 -0.92
C TYR A 200 -14.26 1.82 0.58
N VAL A 201 -14.67 3.02 0.97
CA VAL A 201 -15.17 3.30 2.32
C VAL A 201 -16.67 3.08 2.29
N VAL A 202 -17.16 2.17 3.12
CA VAL A 202 -18.56 1.75 3.15
C VAL A 202 -19.09 1.83 4.57
N GLY A 203 -20.29 2.36 4.72
CA GLY A 203 -20.90 2.49 6.04
C GLY A 203 -22.39 2.80 5.97
N THR A 204 -22.98 2.96 7.15
CA THR A 204 -24.38 3.41 7.30
C THR A 204 -24.45 4.70 8.11
N SER A 205 -25.47 5.48 7.83
CA SER A 205 -25.85 6.67 8.59
C SER A 205 -27.37 6.78 8.67
N LYS A 206 -27.88 7.68 9.50
CA LYS A 206 -29.32 8.00 9.44
C LYS A 206 -29.69 8.55 8.06
N PRO A 207 -30.85 8.16 7.50
CA PRO A 207 -31.33 8.72 6.25
C PRO A 207 -31.42 10.25 6.32
N GLY A 208 -31.04 10.94 5.24
CA GLY A 208 -31.09 12.41 5.17
C GLY A 208 -29.90 13.15 5.79
N SER A 209 -29.02 12.45 6.54
CA SER A 209 -27.84 13.08 7.13
C SER A 209 -26.86 13.59 6.05
N LYS A 210 -26.23 14.72 6.32
CA LYS A 210 -25.12 15.24 5.50
C LYS A 210 -23.84 14.49 5.84
N LEU A 211 -23.30 13.80 4.86
CA LEU A 211 -22.09 12.98 5.00
C LEU A 211 -20.92 13.61 4.26
N SER A 212 -19.76 13.50 4.85
CA SER A 212 -18.50 13.90 4.23
C SER A 212 -17.33 13.03 4.68
N LEU A 213 -16.29 12.99 3.85
CA LEU A 213 -15.04 12.27 4.10
C LEU A 213 -13.86 13.24 4.00
N THR A 214 -12.93 13.09 4.91
CA THR A 214 -11.63 13.76 4.89
C THR A 214 -10.53 12.70 4.89
N LEU A 215 -9.56 12.82 3.98
CA LEU A 215 -8.39 11.95 3.89
C LEU A 215 -7.16 12.74 4.34
N ASN A 216 -6.43 12.21 5.33
CA ASN A 216 -5.17 12.77 5.83
C ASN A 216 -5.24 14.27 6.21
N GLY A 217 -6.40 14.73 6.69
CA GLY A 217 -6.64 16.13 7.04
C GLY A 217 -6.74 17.08 5.84
N GLY A 218 -6.89 16.56 4.64
CA GLY A 218 -7.07 17.34 3.41
C GLY A 218 -8.48 17.92 3.26
N SER A 219 -8.86 18.27 2.03
CA SER A 219 -10.17 18.83 1.73
C SER A 219 -11.30 17.83 1.98
N GLN A 220 -12.41 18.33 2.50
CA GLN A 220 -13.61 17.57 2.76
C GLN A 220 -14.35 17.25 1.44
N GLN A 221 -14.72 15.99 1.26
CA GLN A 221 -15.51 15.49 0.12
C GLN A 221 -16.91 15.10 0.59
N ASN A 222 -17.94 15.60 -0.07
CA ASN A 222 -19.32 15.21 0.24
C ASN A 222 -19.59 13.78 -0.26
N ILE A 223 -20.31 13.01 0.55
CA ILE A 223 -20.73 11.64 0.23
C ILE A 223 -22.24 11.64 0.01
N THR A 224 -22.68 10.97 -1.06
CA THR A 224 -24.09 10.70 -1.28
C THR A 224 -24.45 9.35 -0.65
N SER A 225 -25.48 9.33 0.21
CA SER A 225 -26.03 8.10 0.76
C SER A 225 -27.24 7.64 -0.06
N MET A 226 -27.36 6.33 -0.24
CA MET A 226 -28.56 5.69 -0.77
C MET A 226 -29.34 5.06 0.41
N ARG A 227 -30.47 5.65 0.76
CA ARG A 227 -31.22 5.33 1.99
C ARG A 227 -30.38 5.60 3.23
N ASN A 228 -29.84 4.53 3.86
CA ASN A 228 -28.94 4.62 5.02
C ASN A 228 -27.52 4.14 4.70
N LEU A 229 -27.26 3.59 3.50
CA LEU A 229 -25.96 3.07 3.08
C LEU A 229 -25.21 4.14 2.29
N PHE A 230 -23.91 4.26 2.54
CA PHE A 230 -23.02 5.06 1.71
C PHE A 230 -21.77 4.24 1.32
N TYR A 231 -21.22 4.59 0.18
CA TYR A 231 -19.91 4.11 -0.25
C TYR A 231 -19.19 5.19 -1.07
N ILE A 232 -17.89 5.26 -0.93
CA ILE A 232 -17.06 6.20 -1.69
C ILE A 232 -15.69 5.57 -1.96
N ARG A 233 -15.24 5.67 -3.22
CA ARG A 233 -13.90 5.24 -3.61
C ARG A 233 -12.88 6.30 -3.17
N THR A 234 -11.98 5.93 -2.29
CA THR A 234 -10.99 6.82 -1.66
C THR A 234 -9.59 6.44 -2.14
N PRO A 235 -8.87 7.35 -2.82
CA PRO A 235 -7.47 7.13 -3.19
C PRO A 235 -6.58 7.12 -1.96
N LEU A 236 -5.49 6.33 -1.99
CA LEU A 236 -4.57 6.20 -0.87
C LEU A 236 -3.16 6.64 -1.26
N SER A 237 -2.51 7.40 -0.40
CA SER A 237 -1.07 7.66 -0.45
C SER A 237 -0.28 6.46 0.08
N LEU A 238 1.00 6.30 -0.32
CA LEU A 238 1.89 5.32 0.30
C LEU A 238 2.05 5.62 1.79
N GLY A 239 2.11 4.57 2.60
CA GLY A 239 2.17 4.66 4.05
C GLY A 239 0.80 4.72 4.73
N SER A 240 0.73 5.28 5.92
CA SER A 240 -0.50 5.41 6.70
C SER A 240 -1.45 6.42 6.07
N ASN A 241 -2.71 6.03 5.93
CA ASN A 241 -3.80 6.91 5.52
C ASN A 241 -4.83 6.94 6.64
N TYR A 242 -5.18 8.13 7.06
CA TYR A 242 -6.24 8.39 8.01
C TYR A 242 -7.48 8.89 7.26
N ILE A 243 -8.55 8.11 7.31
CA ILE A 243 -9.83 8.41 6.68
C ILE A 243 -10.81 8.76 7.79
N GLU A 244 -11.35 9.96 7.78
CA GLU A 244 -12.36 10.42 8.71
C GLU A 244 -13.68 10.63 7.97
N VAL A 245 -14.73 9.93 8.40
CA VAL A 245 -16.09 10.13 7.92
C VAL A 245 -16.86 10.91 8.96
N GLN A 246 -17.49 11.98 8.53
CA GLN A 246 -18.32 12.84 9.39
C GLN A 246 -19.78 12.77 8.93
N VAL A 247 -20.68 12.64 9.89
CA VAL A 247 -22.11 12.88 9.70
C VAL A 247 -22.49 14.15 10.45
N VAL A 248 -23.33 14.97 9.82
CA VAL A 248 -23.98 16.13 10.46
C VAL A 248 -25.48 15.86 10.48
N ASP A 249 -26.07 15.85 11.67
CA ASP A 249 -27.52 15.68 11.82
C ASP A 249 -28.29 16.96 11.54
N ASP A 250 -29.63 16.87 11.54
CA ASP A 250 -30.51 17.99 11.25
C ASP A 250 -30.44 19.13 12.28
N LEU A 251 -29.89 18.87 13.47
CA LEU A 251 -29.69 19.84 14.56
C LEU A 251 -28.28 20.44 14.54
N GLY A 252 -27.44 20.06 13.55
CA GLY A 252 -26.05 20.49 13.42
C GLY A 252 -25.06 19.71 14.32
N GLY A 253 -25.53 18.65 15.00
CA GLY A 253 -24.69 17.74 15.75
C GLY A 253 -23.74 16.98 14.81
N LYS A 254 -22.44 16.88 15.18
CA LYS A 254 -21.41 16.25 14.37
C LYS A 254 -20.94 14.98 15.03
N VAL A 255 -20.93 13.88 14.28
CA VAL A 255 -20.31 12.60 14.68
C VAL A 255 -19.29 12.21 13.66
N ASN A 256 -18.09 11.88 14.12
CA ASN A 256 -16.96 11.49 13.29
C ASN A 256 -16.53 10.06 13.62
N GLN A 257 -16.20 9.28 12.58
CA GLN A 257 -15.51 8.01 12.73
C GLN A 257 -14.24 8.00 11.88
N GLY A 258 -13.14 7.64 12.51
CA GLY A 258 -11.82 7.55 11.89
C GLY A 258 -11.36 6.11 11.71
N ILE A 259 -10.80 5.81 10.56
CA ILE A 259 -10.15 4.54 10.24
C ILE A 259 -8.75 4.80 9.72
N VAL A 260 -7.83 3.91 10.05
CA VAL A 260 -6.45 3.91 9.58
C VAL A 260 -6.26 2.73 8.64
N ILE A 261 -5.75 2.99 7.43
CA ILE A 261 -5.35 1.96 6.49
C ILE A 261 -3.95 2.26 5.97
N PHE A 262 -3.09 1.24 5.92
CA PHE A 262 -1.73 1.35 5.44
C PHE A 262 -1.64 0.88 4.00
N ARG A 263 -1.14 1.74 3.11
CA ARG A 263 -0.83 1.33 1.75
C ARG A 263 0.65 0.98 1.65
N GLU A 264 0.93 -0.30 1.41
CA GLU A 264 2.27 -0.77 1.12
C GLU A 264 2.61 -0.62 -0.37
N PRO A 265 3.86 -0.34 -0.72
CA PRO A 265 4.30 -0.47 -2.10
C PRO A 265 4.30 -1.95 -2.49
N LYS A 266 4.06 -2.24 -3.77
CA LYS A 266 4.10 -3.63 -4.28
C LYS A 266 5.52 -4.22 -4.29
N ILE A 267 6.53 -3.37 -4.28
CA ILE A 267 7.94 -3.75 -4.13
C ILE A 267 8.30 -3.50 -2.67
N GLY A 268 8.81 -4.51 -2.00
CA GLY A 268 9.18 -4.42 -0.59
C GLY A 268 10.23 -3.33 -0.34
N THR A 269 9.92 -2.42 0.56
CA THR A 269 10.87 -1.42 1.08
C THR A 269 11.59 -1.90 2.33
N GLY A 270 11.38 -3.17 2.72
CA GLY A 270 11.86 -3.74 3.99
C GLY A 270 11.10 -3.25 5.23
N ILE A 271 10.09 -2.40 5.08
CA ILE A 271 9.22 -1.96 6.17
C ILE A 271 7.93 -2.78 6.07
N GLU A 272 7.86 -3.86 6.86
CA GLU A 272 6.64 -4.63 6.99
C GLU A 272 5.69 -3.94 7.99
N SER A 273 4.50 -3.63 7.54
CA SER A 273 3.43 -3.17 8.43
C SER A 273 2.90 -4.34 9.28
N PRO A 274 2.69 -4.16 10.59
CA PRO A 274 2.08 -5.19 11.43
C PRO A 274 0.59 -5.40 11.14
N PHE A 275 -0.01 -4.58 10.27
CA PHE A 275 -1.42 -4.66 9.95
C PHE A 275 -1.74 -5.88 9.09
N PRO A 276 -2.88 -6.55 9.33
CA PRO A 276 -3.36 -7.62 8.46
C PRO A 276 -3.72 -7.07 7.07
N VAL A 277 -3.56 -7.90 6.05
CA VAL A 277 -3.98 -7.55 4.69
C VAL A 277 -5.49 -7.38 4.64
N TYR A 278 -5.94 -6.28 4.08
CA TYR A 278 -7.35 -6.00 3.86
C TYR A 278 -7.87 -6.72 2.61
N TYR A 279 -8.90 -7.53 2.81
CA TYR A 279 -9.68 -8.16 1.75
C TYR A 279 -11.12 -7.69 1.82
N PHE A 280 -11.63 -7.17 0.72
CA PHE A 280 -13.03 -6.72 0.67
C PHE A 280 -13.99 -7.93 0.73
N HIS A 281 -13.77 -8.92 -0.13
CA HIS A 281 -14.65 -10.08 -0.28
C HIS A 281 -14.36 -11.17 0.77
N THR A 282 -14.85 -10.94 1.97
CA THR A 282 -14.94 -11.93 3.04
C THR A 282 -16.37 -12.03 3.53
N GLU A 283 -16.76 -13.12 4.15
CA GLU A 283 -18.10 -13.32 4.67
C GLU A 283 -18.51 -12.20 5.65
N LYS A 284 -17.59 -11.82 6.55
CA LYS A 284 -17.78 -10.70 7.50
C LYS A 284 -18.01 -9.36 6.78
N ASN A 285 -17.21 -9.05 5.78
CA ASN A 285 -17.26 -7.76 5.10
C ASN A 285 -18.45 -7.64 4.14
N GLU A 286 -18.91 -8.76 3.57
CA GLU A 286 -20.06 -8.81 2.68
C GLU A 286 -21.40 -8.83 3.43
N ALA A 287 -21.44 -9.27 4.68
CA ALA A 287 -22.66 -9.44 5.46
C ALA A 287 -23.59 -8.20 5.47
N PRO A 288 -23.10 -6.96 5.60
CA PRO A 288 -23.96 -5.77 5.51
C PRO A 288 -24.62 -5.60 4.14
N CYS A 289 -23.91 -5.95 3.06
CA CYS A 289 -24.38 -5.78 1.68
C CYS A 289 -25.36 -6.90 1.26
N LYS A 290 -25.17 -8.12 1.77
CA LYS A 290 -26.03 -9.29 1.50
C LYS A 290 -27.48 -9.11 2.00
N LYS A 291 -27.73 -8.14 2.87
CA LYS A 291 -29.09 -7.80 3.32
C LYS A 291 -29.98 -7.27 2.19
N CYS A 292 -29.37 -6.71 1.13
CA CYS A 292 -30.08 -6.09 0.01
C CYS A 292 -29.59 -6.58 -1.36
N HIS A 293 -28.37 -7.12 -1.43
CA HIS A 293 -27.74 -7.55 -2.67
C HIS A 293 -27.43 -9.06 -2.61
N ASP A 294 -27.75 -9.74 -3.70
CA ASP A 294 -27.13 -11.04 -3.95
C ASP A 294 -25.67 -10.77 -4.38
N LEU A 295 -24.71 -11.29 -3.63
CA LEU A 295 -23.29 -11.13 -3.92
C LEU A 295 -22.67 -12.44 -4.45
N ASP A 296 -23.48 -13.43 -4.73
CA ASP A 296 -23.04 -14.67 -5.33
C ASP A 296 -23.25 -14.61 -6.85
N PRO A 297 -22.15 -14.66 -7.65
CA PRO A 297 -22.31 -14.65 -9.10
C PRO A 297 -23.07 -15.89 -9.55
N PRO A 298 -23.89 -15.77 -10.59
CA PRO A 298 -24.64 -16.91 -11.12
C PRO A 298 -23.68 -18.04 -11.54
N GLU A 299 -24.12 -19.29 -11.40
CA GLU A 299 -23.32 -20.47 -11.72
C GLU A 299 -22.74 -20.39 -13.14
N THR A 300 -21.46 -20.66 -13.27
CA THR A 300 -20.68 -20.49 -14.49
C THR A 300 -20.78 -21.71 -15.39
N GLY A 301 -21.79 -21.77 -16.28
CA GLY A 301 -21.75 -22.56 -17.50
C GLY A 301 -21.16 -21.75 -18.68
N ALA A 302 -21.04 -22.34 -19.85
CA ALA A 302 -20.44 -21.67 -21.04
C ALA A 302 -21.09 -20.32 -21.41
N GLN A 303 -22.36 -20.10 -21.06
CA GLN A 303 -23.06 -18.82 -21.14
C GLN A 303 -22.94 -17.97 -19.86
N GLY A 304 -22.49 -18.56 -18.75
CA GLY A 304 -22.44 -17.92 -17.43
C GLY A 304 -21.29 -16.93 -17.24
N PHE A 305 -20.20 -17.05 -18.02
CA PHE A 305 -19.05 -16.13 -17.87
C PHE A 305 -19.41 -14.68 -18.21
N ALA A 306 -20.20 -14.44 -19.25
CA ALA A 306 -20.64 -13.10 -19.61
C ALA A 306 -21.54 -12.51 -18.49
N THR A 307 -22.47 -13.32 -17.97
CA THR A 307 -23.40 -12.92 -16.90
C THR A 307 -22.66 -12.67 -15.59
N ALA A 308 -21.71 -13.56 -15.22
CA ALA A 308 -20.88 -13.36 -14.04
C ALA A 308 -19.99 -12.11 -14.16
N THR A 309 -19.45 -11.83 -15.34
CA THR A 309 -18.67 -10.62 -15.61
C THR A 309 -19.53 -9.37 -15.44
N GLN A 310 -20.72 -9.35 -15.99
CA GLN A 310 -21.64 -8.22 -15.88
C GLN A 310 -22.07 -7.99 -14.44
N PHE A 311 -22.28 -9.05 -13.69
CA PHE A 311 -22.52 -9.01 -12.24
C PHE A 311 -21.37 -8.30 -11.49
N CYS A 312 -20.12 -8.70 -11.70
CA CYS A 312 -18.96 -8.06 -11.09
C CYS A 312 -18.80 -6.59 -11.51
N LEU A 313 -19.05 -6.27 -12.78
CA LEU A 313 -18.95 -4.92 -13.31
C LEU A 313 -20.04 -3.99 -12.77
N GLY A 314 -21.08 -4.49 -12.12
CA GLY A 314 -22.03 -3.68 -11.36
C GLY A 314 -21.33 -2.78 -10.32
N CYS A 315 -20.29 -3.31 -9.66
CA CYS A 315 -19.46 -2.57 -8.70
C CYS A 315 -18.06 -2.23 -9.24
N HIS A 316 -17.51 -2.98 -10.18
CA HIS A 316 -16.14 -2.89 -10.67
C HIS A 316 -16.03 -2.33 -12.10
N LYS A 317 -16.86 -1.34 -12.46
CA LYS A 317 -16.89 -0.73 -13.80
C LYS A 317 -15.54 -0.18 -14.26
N GLU A 318 -14.77 0.36 -13.34
CA GLU A 318 -13.47 0.97 -13.63
C GLU A 318 -12.41 -0.04 -14.09
N LEU A 319 -12.61 -1.34 -13.82
CA LEU A 319 -11.66 -2.36 -14.25
C LEU A 319 -11.60 -2.56 -15.77
N THR A 320 -12.67 -2.20 -16.48
CA THR A 320 -12.77 -2.35 -17.95
C THR A 320 -13.02 -1.04 -18.67
N GLY A 321 -13.04 0.08 -17.95
CA GLY A 321 -13.41 1.41 -18.47
C GLY A 321 -12.31 2.13 -19.26
N GLN A 322 -11.13 1.52 -19.47
CA GLN A 322 -10.01 2.15 -20.17
C GLN A 322 -9.89 1.65 -21.62
N LYS A 323 -9.10 2.35 -22.43
CA LYS A 323 -8.99 2.16 -23.88
C LYS A 323 -8.60 0.74 -24.29
N HIS A 324 -7.68 0.12 -23.55
CA HIS A 324 -7.16 -1.22 -23.82
C HIS A 324 -7.57 -2.16 -22.69
N VAL A 325 -8.57 -3.01 -22.94
CA VAL A 325 -9.00 -4.05 -21.99
C VAL A 325 -8.16 -5.30 -22.25
N HIS A 326 -7.70 -5.96 -21.19
CA HIS A 326 -6.91 -7.19 -21.29
C HIS A 326 -7.72 -8.32 -21.96
N GLY A 327 -7.11 -8.98 -22.93
CA GLY A 327 -7.78 -9.91 -23.83
C GLY A 327 -8.68 -10.99 -23.21
N PRO A 328 -8.32 -11.64 -22.09
CA PRO A 328 -9.19 -12.63 -21.44
C PRO A 328 -10.54 -12.07 -20.96
N ILE A 329 -10.60 -10.81 -20.55
CA ILE A 329 -11.78 -10.23 -19.94
C ILE A 329 -12.98 -10.17 -20.91
N PRO A 330 -12.85 -9.68 -22.16
CA PRO A 330 -13.95 -9.64 -23.11
C PRO A 330 -14.53 -11.01 -23.50
N VAL A 331 -13.71 -12.06 -23.44
CA VAL A 331 -14.08 -13.40 -23.90
C VAL A 331 -14.38 -14.41 -22.81
N GLY A 332 -13.70 -14.32 -21.66
CA GLY A 332 -13.81 -15.26 -20.55
C GLY A 332 -14.17 -14.61 -19.21
N GLY A 333 -14.28 -13.30 -19.18
CA GLY A 333 -14.64 -12.53 -17.97
C GLY A 333 -13.59 -12.58 -16.88
N CYS A 334 -14.06 -12.69 -15.65
CA CYS A 334 -13.22 -12.66 -14.43
C CYS A 334 -12.72 -14.06 -14.03
N ALA A 335 -13.48 -15.11 -14.35
CA ALA A 335 -13.24 -16.48 -13.92
C ALA A 335 -11.92 -17.12 -14.38
N PRO A 336 -11.33 -16.78 -15.55
CA PRO A 336 -10.03 -17.32 -15.93
C PRO A 336 -8.89 -16.98 -14.98
N CYS A 337 -9.03 -15.91 -14.21
CA CYS A 337 -8.00 -15.42 -13.30
C CYS A 337 -8.40 -15.51 -11.83
N HIS A 338 -9.72 -15.45 -11.49
CA HIS A 338 -10.22 -15.40 -10.13
C HIS A 338 -10.96 -16.67 -9.73
N ASN A 339 -10.64 -17.19 -8.56
CA ASN A 339 -11.30 -18.37 -8.00
C ASN A 339 -12.56 -17.95 -7.24
N PHE A 340 -13.72 -18.29 -7.76
CA PHE A 340 -15.01 -17.94 -7.17
C PHE A 340 -15.35 -18.77 -5.91
N SER A 341 -14.68 -19.90 -5.74
CA SER A 341 -14.86 -20.80 -4.61
C SER A 341 -13.84 -20.63 -3.49
N SER A 342 -12.85 -19.71 -3.64
CA SER A 342 -11.82 -19.50 -2.62
C SER A 342 -12.43 -19.02 -1.29
N ARG A 343 -11.87 -19.52 -0.18
CA ARG A 343 -12.26 -19.17 1.20
C ARG A 343 -11.00 -19.08 2.06
N PRO A 344 -10.92 -18.22 3.06
CA PRO A 344 -11.95 -17.28 3.54
C PRO A 344 -12.09 -16.01 2.67
N HIS A 345 -11.16 -15.77 1.76
CA HIS A 345 -11.16 -14.62 0.84
C HIS A 345 -11.72 -15.07 -0.50
N ARG A 346 -12.85 -14.50 -0.88
CA ARG A 346 -13.51 -14.83 -2.16
C ARG A 346 -12.79 -14.14 -3.32
N TYR A 347 -12.83 -14.78 -4.47
CA TYR A 347 -12.31 -14.27 -5.74
C TYR A 347 -10.80 -14.02 -5.74
N GLU A 348 -10.04 -14.74 -4.93
CA GLU A 348 -8.58 -14.69 -5.01
C GLU A 348 -8.07 -15.14 -6.38
N PRO A 349 -6.93 -14.62 -6.83
CA PRO A 349 -6.31 -15.12 -8.05
C PRO A 349 -6.04 -16.63 -7.97
N MET A 350 -6.27 -17.34 -9.10
CA MET A 350 -6.08 -18.80 -9.19
C MET A 350 -4.62 -19.24 -9.01
N ALA A 351 -3.68 -18.33 -9.12
CA ALA A 351 -2.26 -18.55 -8.88
C ALA A 351 -1.61 -17.23 -8.44
N SER A 352 -0.49 -17.30 -7.72
CA SER A 352 0.25 -16.14 -7.25
C SER A 352 1.24 -15.63 -8.29
N GLY A 353 1.44 -14.30 -8.30
CA GLY A 353 2.49 -13.65 -9.07
C GLY A 353 2.48 -13.97 -10.56
N GLN A 354 3.66 -14.29 -11.09
CA GLN A 354 3.88 -14.56 -12.51
C GLN A 354 3.20 -15.86 -13.00
N GLU A 355 2.96 -16.84 -12.12
CA GLU A 355 2.38 -18.11 -12.49
C GLU A 355 0.96 -17.97 -13.05
N LEU A 356 0.22 -16.97 -12.57
CA LEU A 356 -1.08 -16.64 -13.16
C LEU A 356 -0.94 -16.17 -14.61
N CYS A 357 0.05 -15.33 -14.89
CA CYS A 357 0.29 -14.76 -16.21
C CYS A 357 0.78 -15.84 -17.20
N PHE A 358 1.66 -16.71 -16.74
CA PHE A 358 2.27 -17.75 -17.55
C PHE A 358 1.30 -18.84 -18.01
N LYS A 359 0.10 -18.92 -17.46
CA LYS A 359 -0.95 -19.81 -18.00
C LYS A 359 -1.31 -19.50 -19.46
N CYS A 360 -1.13 -18.25 -19.90
CA CYS A 360 -1.40 -17.79 -21.26
C CYS A 360 -0.16 -17.19 -21.93
N HIS A 361 0.75 -16.60 -21.17
CA HIS A 361 1.98 -15.94 -21.67
C HIS A 361 3.21 -16.86 -21.50
N GLU A 362 3.15 -18.05 -22.10
CA GLU A 362 4.25 -19.02 -22.02
C GLU A 362 5.54 -18.52 -22.69
N ASP A 363 5.41 -17.66 -23.70
CA ASP A 363 6.54 -16.97 -24.33
C ASP A 363 7.33 -16.13 -23.30
N LYS A 364 6.65 -15.53 -22.34
CA LYS A 364 7.29 -14.74 -21.27
C LYS A 364 7.97 -15.63 -20.22
N ARG A 365 7.46 -16.84 -19.98
CA ARG A 365 8.16 -17.85 -19.18
C ARG A 365 9.52 -18.21 -19.79
N LYS A 366 9.57 -18.36 -21.12
CA LYS A 366 10.83 -18.66 -21.84
C LYS A 366 11.84 -17.52 -21.74
N GLU A 367 11.40 -16.28 -21.59
CA GLU A 367 12.30 -15.15 -21.39
C GLU A 367 13.09 -15.22 -20.08
N LEU A 368 12.61 -15.94 -19.06
CA LEU A 368 13.35 -16.19 -17.82
C LEU A 368 14.62 -17.04 -18.02
N LEU A 369 14.76 -17.71 -19.16
CA LEU A 369 15.94 -18.50 -19.50
C LEU A 369 17.06 -17.66 -20.15
N LYS A 370 16.82 -16.39 -20.44
CA LYS A 370 17.84 -15.51 -21.01
C LYS A 370 18.88 -15.10 -19.96
N THR A 371 20.06 -14.75 -20.42
CA THR A 371 21.22 -14.46 -19.55
C THR A 371 21.00 -13.25 -18.65
N PHE A 372 20.37 -12.21 -19.19
CA PHE A 372 20.15 -10.96 -18.46
C PHE A 372 18.66 -10.77 -18.23
N LEU A 373 18.24 -10.76 -16.96
CA LEU A 373 16.85 -10.58 -16.56
C LEU A 373 16.68 -9.21 -15.90
N HIS A 374 15.68 -8.46 -16.36
CA HIS A 374 15.30 -7.22 -15.71
C HIS A 374 14.75 -7.54 -14.31
N GLY A 375 15.16 -6.79 -13.28
CA GLY A 375 14.86 -7.09 -11.89
C GLY A 375 13.37 -7.37 -11.60
N PRO A 376 12.42 -6.52 -12.02
CA PRO A 376 10.99 -6.79 -11.86
C PRO A 376 10.51 -8.08 -12.56
N MET A 377 11.06 -8.40 -13.74
CA MET A 377 10.74 -9.64 -14.45
C MET A 377 11.26 -10.86 -13.72
N SER A 378 12.52 -10.82 -13.27
CA SER A 378 13.14 -11.87 -12.45
C SER A 378 12.36 -12.15 -11.16
N ALA A 379 11.82 -11.12 -10.54
CA ALA A 379 11.04 -11.20 -9.30
C ALA A 379 9.54 -11.53 -9.54
N GLY A 380 9.11 -11.76 -10.79
CA GLY A 380 7.72 -12.07 -11.12
C GLY A 380 6.74 -10.92 -10.92
N LEU A 381 7.23 -9.69 -10.90
CA LEU A 381 6.46 -8.49 -10.56
C LEU A 381 5.77 -7.86 -11.79
N CYS A 382 5.14 -8.68 -12.63
CA CYS A 382 4.50 -8.26 -13.89
C CYS A 382 3.55 -7.07 -13.71
N VAL A 383 2.77 -7.10 -12.62
CA VAL A 383 1.73 -6.09 -12.33
C VAL A 383 2.28 -4.74 -11.85
N ILE A 384 3.59 -4.59 -11.69
CA ILE A 384 4.20 -3.27 -11.44
C ILE A 384 4.13 -2.41 -12.70
N CYS A 385 4.39 -3.01 -13.85
CA CYS A 385 4.37 -2.35 -15.14
C CYS A 385 3.02 -2.49 -15.84
N HIS A 386 2.37 -3.66 -15.74
CA HIS A 386 1.12 -3.96 -16.41
C HIS A 386 -0.08 -3.89 -15.49
N ASN A 387 -1.20 -3.38 -15.99
CA ASN A 387 -2.51 -3.51 -15.37
C ASN A 387 -3.20 -4.75 -15.95
N PRO A 388 -3.52 -5.78 -15.14
CA PRO A 388 -4.10 -7.03 -15.65
C PRO A 388 -5.57 -6.87 -16.12
N HIS A 389 -6.19 -5.70 -15.94
CA HIS A 389 -7.59 -5.47 -16.32
C HIS A 389 -7.71 -4.57 -17.56
N SER A 390 -7.35 -3.30 -17.44
CA SER A 390 -7.37 -2.36 -18.55
C SER A 390 -6.41 -1.19 -18.35
N SER A 391 -6.03 -0.52 -19.43
CA SER A 391 -5.19 0.67 -19.40
C SER A 391 -5.49 1.59 -20.59
N ASN A 392 -5.14 2.86 -20.48
CA ASN A 392 -5.12 3.77 -21.63
C ASN A 392 -3.88 3.57 -22.50
N GLU A 393 -2.86 2.89 -21.97
CA GLU A 393 -1.61 2.58 -22.66
C GLU A 393 -1.64 1.21 -23.34
N ARG A 394 -0.97 1.09 -24.50
CA ARG A 394 -0.82 -0.20 -25.18
C ARG A 394 -0.14 -1.23 -24.27
N PHE A 395 -0.40 -2.51 -24.52
CA PHE A 395 0.09 -3.63 -23.71
C PHE A 395 -0.36 -3.54 -22.23
N THR A 396 -1.46 -2.84 -21.98
CA THR A 396 -1.98 -2.56 -20.64
C THR A 396 -0.93 -2.02 -19.66
N LEU A 397 0.02 -1.21 -20.13
CA LEU A 397 0.99 -0.55 -19.26
C LEU A 397 0.26 0.42 -18.32
N ARG A 398 0.72 0.51 -17.09
CA ARG A 398 0.10 1.38 -16.07
C ARG A 398 0.27 2.86 -16.34
N ARG A 399 1.30 3.23 -17.10
CA ARG A 399 1.66 4.60 -17.48
C ARG A 399 2.32 4.57 -18.85
N TYR A 400 2.48 5.75 -19.44
CA TYR A 400 3.35 5.95 -20.59
C TYR A 400 4.75 5.40 -20.32
N VAL A 401 5.38 4.79 -21.34
CA VAL A 401 6.65 4.05 -21.19
C VAL A 401 7.73 4.87 -20.51
N GLY A 402 7.93 6.12 -20.95
CA GLY A 402 8.95 7.00 -20.37
C GLY A 402 8.74 7.20 -18.87
N ASP A 403 7.52 7.59 -18.48
CA ASP A 403 7.16 7.82 -17.07
C ASP A 403 7.28 6.54 -16.22
N LEU A 404 6.90 5.39 -16.81
CA LEU A 404 6.98 4.11 -16.13
C LEU A 404 8.43 3.72 -15.81
N CYS A 405 9.34 3.88 -16.77
CA CYS A 405 10.75 3.54 -16.58
C CYS A 405 11.45 4.43 -15.54
N VAL A 406 11.22 5.76 -15.61
CA VAL A 406 11.86 6.71 -14.71
C VAL A 406 11.36 6.67 -13.26
N MET A 407 10.30 5.92 -12.98
CA MET A 407 9.89 5.65 -11.60
C MET A 407 10.97 4.94 -10.78
N CYS A 408 11.77 4.07 -11.43
CA CYS A 408 12.86 3.33 -10.80
C CYS A 408 14.23 3.78 -11.31
N HIS A 409 14.33 4.20 -12.57
CA HIS A 409 15.56 4.70 -13.18
C HIS A 409 15.69 6.22 -12.98
N GLU A 410 15.80 6.64 -11.71
CA GLU A 410 15.83 8.07 -11.34
C GLU A 410 16.97 8.86 -12.01
N GLY A 411 18.11 8.20 -12.27
CA GLY A 411 19.22 8.81 -13.00
C GLY A 411 18.82 9.34 -14.39
N MET A 412 17.79 8.77 -15.01
CA MET A 412 17.28 9.22 -16.30
C MET A 412 16.53 10.56 -16.22
N LYS A 413 16.07 10.97 -15.04
CA LYS A 413 15.46 12.31 -14.84
C LYS A 413 16.49 13.44 -15.12
N SER A 414 17.76 13.18 -14.84
CA SER A 414 18.83 14.17 -15.09
C SER A 414 19.13 14.38 -16.57
N VAL A 415 18.69 13.49 -17.43
CA VAL A 415 18.86 13.57 -18.88
C VAL A 415 18.12 14.78 -19.47
N SER A 416 16.95 15.13 -18.89
CA SER A 416 16.16 16.29 -19.31
C SER A 416 16.87 17.66 -19.13
N PHE A 417 17.93 17.71 -18.32
CA PHE A 417 18.71 18.92 -18.08
C PHE A 417 19.92 19.08 -19.03
N ARG A 418 20.15 18.07 -19.92
CA ARG A 418 21.26 18.16 -20.90
C ARG A 418 20.90 19.02 -22.10
N LYS A 419 21.92 19.62 -22.75
CA LYS A 419 21.75 20.53 -23.90
C LYS A 419 21.22 19.81 -25.14
N VAL A 420 21.65 18.58 -25.37
CA VAL A 420 21.25 17.76 -26.51
C VAL A 420 20.67 16.46 -26.00
N ILE A 421 19.41 16.20 -26.27
CA ILE A 421 18.71 14.96 -25.89
C ILE A 421 18.40 14.19 -27.17
N HIS A 422 18.70 12.90 -27.19
CA HIS A 422 18.35 12.03 -28.31
C HIS A 422 16.83 11.97 -28.47
N LYS A 423 16.33 12.18 -29.68
CA LYS A 423 14.89 12.31 -29.95
C LYS A 423 14.05 11.16 -29.38
N PRO A 424 14.41 9.86 -29.54
CA PRO A 424 13.65 8.78 -28.92
C PRO A 424 13.59 8.86 -27.38
N VAL A 425 14.65 9.39 -26.75
CA VAL A 425 14.69 9.58 -25.29
C VAL A 425 13.81 10.74 -24.86
N ALA A 426 13.83 11.85 -25.60
CA ALA A 426 12.93 12.98 -25.39
C ALA A 426 11.46 12.58 -25.52
N ASP A 427 11.17 11.66 -26.45
CA ASP A 427 9.84 11.10 -26.65
C ASP A 427 9.50 9.99 -25.65
N GLY A 428 10.36 9.65 -24.68
CA GLY A 428 10.14 8.56 -23.72
C GLY A 428 10.09 7.16 -24.33
N ASN A 429 10.59 6.97 -25.56
CA ASN A 429 10.59 5.70 -26.27
C ASN A 429 11.77 4.81 -25.85
N CYS A 430 11.82 4.44 -24.57
CA CYS A 430 12.87 3.61 -23.99
C CYS A 430 12.91 2.21 -24.64
N THR A 431 11.74 1.63 -24.89
CA THR A 431 11.61 0.30 -25.49
C THR A 431 11.89 0.26 -26.99
N GLY A 432 12.14 1.38 -27.64
CA GLY A 432 12.69 1.42 -28.99
C GLY A 432 14.07 0.77 -29.07
N CYS A 433 14.87 0.93 -28.00
CA CYS A 433 16.24 0.43 -27.92
C CYS A 433 16.41 -0.73 -26.93
N HIS A 434 15.70 -0.69 -25.80
CA HIS A 434 15.83 -1.67 -24.71
C HIS A 434 14.71 -2.71 -24.72
N ASP A 435 15.03 -3.94 -24.37
CA ASP A 435 14.04 -4.96 -24.01
C ASP A 435 13.72 -4.80 -22.52
N ALA A 436 12.44 -4.58 -22.21
CA ALA A 436 12.01 -4.33 -20.84
C ALA A 436 11.91 -5.58 -19.95
N HIS A 437 12.03 -6.78 -20.53
CA HIS A 437 11.90 -8.03 -19.81
C HIS A 437 13.24 -8.74 -19.59
N SER A 438 13.98 -8.98 -20.67
CA SER A 438 15.19 -9.79 -20.63
C SER A 438 16.04 -9.61 -21.89
N SER A 439 17.33 -9.95 -21.83
CA SER A 439 18.23 -9.89 -22.98
C SER A 439 19.19 -11.07 -22.97
N LEU A 440 19.59 -11.52 -24.14
CA LEU A 440 20.68 -12.47 -24.33
C LEU A 440 22.05 -11.78 -24.48
N ARG A 441 22.08 -10.45 -24.64
CA ARG A 441 23.23 -9.79 -25.22
C ARG A 441 24.07 -8.99 -24.25
N ASN A 442 23.48 -8.27 -23.32
CA ASN A 442 24.24 -7.43 -22.41
C ASN A 442 23.40 -6.93 -21.24
N ASP A 443 24.10 -6.39 -20.28
CA ASP A 443 23.57 -5.78 -19.06
C ASP A 443 22.70 -4.54 -19.28
N ALA A 444 22.79 -3.88 -20.43
CA ALA A 444 21.96 -2.72 -20.77
C ALA A 444 20.64 -3.13 -21.47
N PHE A 445 20.35 -4.39 -21.66
CA PHE A 445 19.13 -4.92 -22.28
C PHE A 445 18.87 -4.40 -23.70
N LEU A 446 19.90 -4.09 -24.49
CA LEU A 446 19.73 -3.65 -25.87
C LEU A 446 19.13 -4.77 -26.73
N LYS A 447 18.18 -4.43 -27.59
CA LYS A 447 17.52 -5.36 -28.51
C LYS A 447 18.46 -5.91 -29.58
N LEU A 448 19.41 -5.08 -30.03
CA LEU A 448 20.42 -5.40 -31.04
C LEU A 448 21.80 -4.99 -30.54
N PRO A 449 22.90 -5.50 -31.12
CA PRO A 449 24.22 -4.93 -30.91
C PRO A 449 24.25 -3.42 -31.21
N ALA A 450 25.06 -2.64 -30.47
CA ALA A 450 24.99 -1.18 -30.47
C ALA A 450 25.05 -0.58 -31.89
N ASN A 451 25.96 -1.05 -32.76
CA ASN A 451 26.08 -0.53 -34.12
C ASN A 451 24.83 -0.86 -34.95
N GLU A 452 24.37 -2.10 -34.93
CA GLU A 452 23.16 -2.54 -35.63
C GLU A 452 21.92 -1.75 -35.16
N LEU A 453 21.80 -1.54 -33.85
CA LEU A 453 20.71 -0.78 -33.25
C LEU A 453 20.70 0.67 -33.73
N CYS A 454 21.86 1.34 -33.75
CA CYS A 454 21.96 2.71 -34.21
C CYS A 454 21.64 2.81 -35.71
N LEU A 455 22.19 1.92 -36.50
CA LEU A 455 22.01 1.88 -37.96
C LEU A 455 20.60 1.48 -38.40
N SER A 456 19.82 0.85 -37.53
CA SER A 456 18.41 0.56 -37.84
C SER A 456 17.56 1.82 -38.06
N CYS A 457 17.99 2.97 -37.51
CA CYS A 457 17.36 4.28 -37.72
C CYS A 457 18.26 5.24 -38.51
N HIS A 458 19.58 5.19 -38.30
CA HIS A 458 20.57 6.02 -38.99
C HIS A 458 21.06 5.35 -40.29
N THR A 459 20.15 5.02 -41.18
CA THR A 459 20.38 4.20 -42.38
C THR A 459 21.31 4.85 -43.42
N SER A 460 21.46 6.20 -43.37
CA SER A 460 22.35 6.93 -44.28
C SER A 460 23.81 6.87 -43.86
N LEU A 461 24.13 6.39 -42.67
CA LEU A 461 25.50 6.32 -42.17
C LEU A 461 26.18 5.05 -42.71
N THR A 462 27.35 5.23 -43.30
CA THR A 462 28.25 4.15 -43.70
C THR A 462 29.66 4.43 -43.16
N PRO A 463 30.55 3.41 -43.09
CA PRO A 463 31.95 3.70 -42.71
C PRO A 463 32.66 4.71 -43.60
N MET A 464 32.14 4.94 -44.80
CA MET A 464 32.69 5.94 -45.75
C MET A 464 32.09 7.36 -45.59
N THR A 465 30.85 7.43 -45.11
CA THR A 465 30.15 8.72 -44.91
C THR A 465 30.32 9.30 -43.50
N HIS A 466 30.81 8.50 -42.57
CA HIS A 466 31.09 8.91 -41.19
C HIS A 466 32.58 9.21 -41.02
N SER A 467 32.90 10.25 -40.23
CA SER A 467 34.29 10.75 -40.05
C SER A 467 35.23 9.70 -39.42
N HIS A 468 34.70 8.72 -38.71
CA HIS A 468 35.46 7.67 -38.07
C HIS A 468 34.86 6.30 -38.39
N PRO A 469 35.67 5.30 -38.67
CA PRO A 469 35.20 3.93 -38.86
C PRO A 469 34.72 3.33 -37.52
N TRP A 470 33.80 2.38 -37.59
CA TRP A 470 33.39 1.51 -36.48
C TRP A 470 33.59 0.05 -36.86
N GLY A 471 33.54 -0.83 -35.87
CA GLY A 471 33.78 -2.26 -36.07
C GLY A 471 35.25 -2.62 -36.32
N ILE A 472 36.16 -1.72 -35.94
CA ILE A 472 37.61 -1.96 -35.99
C ILE A 472 38.26 -1.62 -34.66
N PRO A 473 39.44 -2.21 -34.34
CA PRO A 473 40.17 -1.88 -33.13
C PRO A 473 40.64 -0.41 -33.13
N PRO A 474 40.64 0.26 -31.96
CA PRO A 474 41.18 1.60 -31.86
C PRO A 474 42.70 1.62 -32.10
N LYS A 475 43.18 2.64 -32.79
CA LYS A 475 44.63 2.88 -33.01
C LYS A 475 45.32 3.55 -31.82
N SER A 476 44.62 3.78 -30.73
CA SER A 476 45.11 4.48 -29.54
C SER A 476 44.87 3.63 -28.30
N GLU A 477 45.83 3.64 -27.36
CA GLU A 477 45.72 2.99 -26.07
C GLU A 477 44.84 3.73 -25.05
N ARG A 478 44.27 4.88 -25.45
CA ARG A 478 43.43 5.65 -24.53
C ARG A 478 42.10 4.98 -24.25
N PRO A 479 41.59 5.02 -23.01
CA PRO A 479 40.39 4.33 -22.63
C PRO A 479 39.13 4.90 -23.29
N VAL A 480 38.60 4.17 -24.25
CA VAL A 480 37.27 4.39 -24.84
C VAL A 480 36.43 3.14 -24.63
N LYS A 481 35.12 3.29 -24.60
CA LYS A 481 34.23 2.14 -24.51
C LYS A 481 34.32 1.37 -25.83
N LEU A 482 34.62 0.08 -25.75
CA LEU A 482 34.68 -0.81 -26.90
C LEU A 482 33.51 -1.79 -26.86
N ASP A 483 33.21 -2.41 -28.00
CA ASP A 483 32.28 -3.55 -28.06
C ASP A 483 32.92 -4.82 -27.45
N LYS A 484 32.18 -5.91 -27.45
CA LYS A 484 32.63 -7.20 -26.87
C LYS A 484 33.83 -7.81 -27.61
N ASP A 485 34.08 -7.39 -28.86
CA ASP A 485 35.15 -7.88 -29.71
C ASP A 485 36.37 -6.93 -29.70
N GLY A 486 36.34 -5.92 -28.86
CA GLY A 486 37.42 -4.95 -28.70
C GLY A 486 37.43 -3.85 -29.78
N ASN A 487 36.35 -3.67 -30.51
CA ASN A 487 36.24 -2.71 -31.60
C ASN A 487 35.52 -1.44 -31.18
N LEU A 488 35.75 -0.37 -31.95
CA LEU A 488 34.99 0.87 -31.83
C LEU A 488 33.54 0.66 -32.21
N ALA A 489 32.64 1.18 -31.39
CA ALA A 489 31.20 1.18 -31.61
C ALA A 489 30.66 2.63 -31.58
N CYS A 490 29.46 2.86 -32.06
CA CYS A 490 28.84 4.18 -32.06
C CYS A 490 28.85 4.80 -30.64
N ASN A 491 28.59 4.00 -29.60
CA ASN A 491 28.60 4.43 -28.21
C ASN A 491 30.00 4.53 -27.58
N SER A 492 31.07 4.33 -28.36
CA SER A 492 32.43 4.70 -27.95
C SER A 492 32.63 6.21 -27.92
N CYS A 493 31.95 6.92 -28.82
CA CYS A 493 32.08 8.38 -29.02
C CYS A 493 30.76 9.14 -28.76
N HIS A 494 29.62 8.48 -28.83
CA HIS A 494 28.30 9.08 -28.64
C HIS A 494 27.64 8.60 -27.36
N LEU A 495 27.00 9.53 -26.64
CA LEU A 495 26.13 9.22 -25.49
C LEU A 495 24.69 9.04 -25.99
N PRO A 496 24.14 7.81 -26.01
CA PRO A 496 22.88 7.54 -26.73
C PRO A 496 21.65 8.18 -26.09
N HIS A 497 21.74 8.63 -24.84
CA HIS A 497 20.61 9.25 -24.17
C HIS A 497 20.62 10.78 -24.29
N ALA A 498 21.68 11.42 -23.85
CA ALA A 498 21.85 12.88 -23.93
C ALA A 498 23.31 13.30 -23.70
N SER A 499 23.66 14.49 -24.15
CA SER A 499 24.97 15.09 -23.94
C SER A 499 24.86 16.62 -23.86
N ASP A 500 25.87 17.27 -23.30
CA ASP A 500 26.04 18.72 -23.41
C ASP A 500 26.82 19.13 -24.66
N GLU A 501 27.37 18.12 -25.36
CA GLU A 501 28.12 18.31 -26.60
C GLU A 501 27.23 18.08 -27.84
N PRO A 502 27.49 18.80 -28.96
CA PRO A 502 26.76 18.59 -30.21
C PRO A 502 26.79 17.14 -30.68
N LYS A 503 25.74 16.69 -31.40
CA LYS A 503 25.63 15.32 -31.96
C LYS A 503 25.77 14.23 -30.90
N LEU A 504 25.39 14.51 -29.65
CA LEU A 504 25.49 13.58 -28.53
C LEU A 504 26.93 13.07 -28.24
N GLN A 505 27.94 13.82 -28.57
CA GLN A 505 29.33 13.41 -28.34
C GLN A 505 29.66 13.34 -26.85
N VAL A 506 30.62 12.49 -26.50
CA VAL A 506 31.23 12.49 -25.15
C VAL A 506 32.12 13.74 -25.03
N LYS A 507 32.13 14.40 -23.86
CA LYS A 507 32.98 15.57 -23.60
C LYS A 507 34.44 15.22 -23.83
N GLY A 508 35.16 16.03 -24.67
CA GLY A 508 36.53 15.78 -25.04
C GLY A 508 36.72 14.46 -25.81
N GLY A 509 35.67 13.96 -26.50
CA GLY A 509 35.71 12.69 -27.20
C GLY A 509 36.80 12.58 -28.25
N CYS A 510 37.05 13.67 -28.99
CA CYS A 510 38.11 13.73 -29.98
C CYS A 510 39.50 13.71 -29.34
N ASP A 511 39.69 14.43 -28.25
CA ASP A 511 40.99 14.58 -27.56
C ASP A 511 41.45 13.26 -26.91
N LYS A 512 40.52 12.30 -26.72
CA LYS A 512 40.87 10.97 -26.23
C LYS A 512 41.74 10.19 -27.20
N CYS A 513 41.64 10.44 -28.48
CA CYS A 513 42.41 9.76 -29.53
C CYS A 513 43.31 10.73 -30.30
N HIS A 514 42.91 12.00 -30.39
CA HIS A 514 43.65 13.06 -31.10
C HIS A 514 44.15 14.10 -30.10
N PRO A 515 45.44 14.09 -29.71
CA PRO A 515 45.95 15.13 -28.85
C PRO A 515 45.82 16.51 -29.53
N PRO A 516 45.54 17.58 -28.78
CA PRO A 516 45.27 18.93 -29.33
C PRO A 516 46.36 19.46 -30.25
N ASP A 517 47.60 19.06 -30.01
CA ASP A 517 48.80 19.42 -30.78
C ASP A 517 48.88 18.71 -32.15
N LYS A 518 48.05 17.69 -32.39
CA LYS A 518 47.96 16.91 -33.63
C LYS A 518 46.61 17.01 -34.36
N MET A 519 45.72 17.89 -33.90
CA MET A 519 44.53 18.22 -34.68
C MET A 519 44.91 19.04 -35.89
N LEU A 520 45.05 18.37 -37.00
CA LEU A 520 45.38 18.98 -38.29
C LEU A 520 44.31 19.97 -38.72
N GLY A 521 44.73 21.20 -38.96
CA GLY A 521 44.00 22.18 -39.77
C GLY A 521 43.03 23.06 -39.02
N ALA A 522 43.53 24.01 -38.25
CA ALA A 522 42.83 25.29 -38.22
C ALA A 522 42.68 25.76 -39.69
N PRO A 523 41.48 26.21 -40.14
CA PRO A 523 41.36 26.83 -41.44
C PRO A 523 42.38 28.00 -41.52
N PRO A 524 43.03 28.22 -42.65
CA PRO A 524 44.00 29.32 -42.78
C PRO A 524 43.31 30.60 -42.38
N THR A 525 43.91 31.31 -41.42
CA THR A 525 43.53 32.69 -41.10
C THR A 525 43.52 33.49 -42.41
N PRO A 526 42.43 34.18 -42.74
CA PRO A 526 42.45 35.05 -43.90
C PRO A 526 43.62 36.05 -43.76
N PRO A 527 44.35 36.37 -44.86
CA PRO A 527 45.45 37.30 -44.79
C PRO A 527 44.95 38.62 -44.26
N ALA A 528 45.69 39.20 -43.31
CA ALA A 528 45.44 40.53 -42.81
C ALA A 528 45.48 41.44 -44.01
N GLY A 529 44.31 42.00 -44.37
CA GLY A 529 44.21 43.02 -45.38
C GLY A 529 44.95 44.27 -44.95
N GLY A 530 45.86 44.67 -45.76
CA GLY A 530 46.51 45.94 -45.68
C GLY A 530 45.61 47.10 -46.12
#